data_b44c45402d600ee953a62922bcf6e88d
#
_entry.id   b44c45402d600ee953a62922bcf6e88d
#
_cell.length_a   1.000
_cell.length_b   1.000
_cell.length_c   1.000
_cell.angle_alpha   90.00
_cell.angle_beta   90.00
_cell.angle_gamma   90.00
#
_symmetry.space_group_name_H-M   'P 1'
#
loop_
_entity.id
_entity.type
_entity.pdbx_description
1 polymer ?
#
loop_
_entity_poly.entity_id
_entity_poly.type
_entity_poly.pdbx_seq_one_letter_code
_entity_poly.pdbx_strand_id
1 'polypeptide(L)'
;MNGPISWFSSTRRLIRILWTVRRFGLDELVVSGAASSSRSPWLLRMTRWLRMGTIREPRGVRLRMAFESLGPIFVKFGQVLSTRRDLLPPDIANELALLQDRVPPFPADQAVAEIERGLEMRLEQAFAEFGREPIASASIAQ
;
A
#
# COMPACT_ATOMS: atom_id res chain seq x y z
N MET A 1 -22.94 -22.89 -6.51
CA MET A 1 -23.19 -22.11 -7.73
C MET A 1 -22.30 -20.86 -7.65
N ASN A 2 -21.08 -20.92 -8.16
CA ASN A 2 -20.10 -19.83 -8.12
C ASN A 2 -20.25 -19.01 -9.42
N GLY A 3 -20.77 -17.79 -9.27
CA GLY A 3 -21.05 -16.91 -10.39
C GLY A 3 -19.80 -16.32 -11.05
N PRO A 4 -19.86 -15.91 -12.35
CA PRO A 4 -18.76 -15.42 -13.16
C PRO A 4 -18.17 -14.06 -12.72
N ILE A 5 -18.70 -13.45 -11.66
CA ILE A 5 -18.35 -12.09 -11.24
C ILE A 5 -16.97 -12.01 -10.53
N SER A 6 -16.49 -13.11 -9.95
CA SER A 6 -15.21 -13.11 -9.23
C SER A 6 -13.97 -13.08 -10.12
N TRP A 7 -14.05 -13.62 -11.32
CA TRP A 7 -12.94 -13.73 -12.27
C TRP A 7 -12.54 -12.38 -12.86
N PHE A 8 -13.51 -11.57 -13.24
CA PHE A 8 -13.28 -10.24 -13.80
C PHE A 8 -12.62 -9.27 -12.79
N SER A 9 -12.98 -9.37 -11.52
CA SER A 9 -12.38 -8.55 -10.46
C SER A 9 -10.91 -8.94 -10.20
N SER A 10 -10.60 -10.22 -10.21
CA SER A 10 -9.24 -10.74 -10.01
C SER A 10 -8.30 -10.37 -11.17
N THR A 11 -8.78 -10.45 -12.41
CA THR A 11 -8.00 -10.08 -13.59
C THR A 11 -7.67 -8.59 -13.63
N ARG A 12 -8.64 -7.73 -13.32
CA ARG A 12 -8.42 -6.27 -13.23
C ARG A 12 -7.42 -5.91 -12.13
N ARG A 13 -7.45 -6.61 -11.00
CA ARG A 13 -6.53 -6.45 -9.89
C ARG A 13 -5.11 -6.85 -10.27
N LEU A 14 -4.95 -7.99 -10.95
CA LEU A 14 -3.67 -8.45 -11.46
C LEU A 14 -3.08 -7.47 -12.49
N ILE A 15 -3.88 -7.00 -13.43
CA ILE A 15 -3.47 -5.99 -14.41
C ILE A 15 -2.99 -4.72 -13.71
N ARG A 16 -3.71 -4.25 -12.69
CA ARG A 16 -3.32 -3.07 -11.91
C ARG A 16 -1.98 -3.27 -11.19
N ILE A 17 -1.77 -4.44 -10.58
CA ILE A 17 -0.50 -4.78 -9.92
C ILE A 17 0.63 -4.79 -10.93
N LEU A 18 0.48 -5.50 -12.05
CA LEU A 18 1.49 -5.59 -13.11
C LEU A 18 1.81 -4.21 -13.70
N TRP A 19 0.79 -3.39 -13.93
CA TRP A 19 0.98 -2.02 -14.41
C TRP A 19 1.73 -1.15 -13.39
N THR A 20 1.43 -1.29 -12.10
CA THR A 20 2.12 -0.56 -11.01
C THR A 20 3.58 -1.00 -10.90
N VAL A 21 3.86 -2.30 -10.87
CA VAL A 21 5.22 -2.85 -10.86
C VAL A 21 6.04 -2.26 -12.02
N ARG A 22 5.42 -2.19 -13.19
CA ARG A 22 6.03 -1.63 -14.39
C ARG A 22 6.22 -0.11 -14.30
N ARG A 23 5.18 0.64 -13.87
CA ARG A 23 5.22 2.10 -13.77
C ARG A 23 6.33 2.58 -12.83
N PHE A 24 6.53 1.88 -11.72
CA PHE A 24 7.53 2.21 -10.72
C PHE A 24 8.89 1.51 -10.95
N GLY A 25 9.04 0.72 -12.03
CA GLY A 25 10.29 0.04 -12.37
C GLY A 25 10.76 -0.91 -11.28
N LEU A 26 9.82 -1.64 -10.66
CA LEU A 26 10.11 -2.61 -9.60
C LEU A 26 10.54 -3.98 -10.14
N ASP A 27 10.57 -4.14 -11.46
CA ASP A 27 11.10 -5.30 -12.17
C ASP A 27 12.54 -5.63 -11.76
N GLU A 28 13.34 -4.60 -11.47
CA GLU A 28 14.70 -4.75 -10.98
C GLU A 28 14.79 -5.45 -9.61
N LEU A 29 13.84 -5.14 -8.70
CA LEU A 29 13.75 -5.80 -7.38
C LEU A 29 13.31 -7.26 -7.51
N VAL A 30 12.38 -7.55 -8.41
CA VAL A 30 11.92 -8.91 -8.69
C VAL A 30 13.03 -9.74 -9.31
N VAL A 31 13.78 -9.17 -10.24
CA VAL A 31 14.90 -9.86 -10.90
C VAL A 31 16.06 -10.07 -9.94
N SER A 32 16.37 -9.11 -9.06
CA SER A 32 17.44 -9.25 -8.06
C SER A 32 17.13 -10.34 -7.03
N GLY A 33 15.85 -10.52 -6.65
CA GLY A 33 15.42 -11.60 -5.77
C GLY A 33 15.35 -12.96 -6.46
N ALA A 34 15.05 -13.00 -7.75
CA ALA A 34 14.94 -14.22 -8.55
C ALA A 34 16.28 -14.64 -9.21
N ALA A 35 17.28 -13.80 -9.18
CA ALA A 35 18.58 -14.02 -9.87
C ALA A 35 19.41 -15.19 -9.32
N SER A 36 19.00 -15.81 -8.22
CA SER A 36 19.62 -17.02 -7.71
C SER A 36 19.17 -18.31 -8.42
N SER A 37 18.09 -18.30 -9.22
CA SER A 37 17.46 -19.54 -9.67
C SER A 37 17.33 -19.76 -11.18
N SER A 38 17.34 -18.75 -12.03
CA SER A 38 17.24 -19.02 -13.49
C SER A 38 17.61 -17.81 -14.34
N ARG A 39 18.77 -17.88 -14.98
CA ARG A 39 19.24 -16.93 -16.01
C ARG A 39 18.59 -17.24 -17.35
N SER A 40 17.31 -16.90 -17.54
CA SER A 40 16.73 -16.94 -18.88
C SER A 40 16.90 -15.58 -19.57
N PRO A 41 17.75 -15.47 -20.60
CA PRO A 41 18.08 -14.20 -21.25
C PRO A 41 16.89 -13.55 -21.96
N TRP A 42 15.83 -14.29 -22.28
CA TRP A 42 14.63 -13.76 -22.90
C TRP A 42 13.74 -12.99 -21.92
N LEU A 43 13.69 -13.39 -20.63
CA LEU A 43 13.00 -12.66 -19.57
C LEU A 43 13.62 -11.28 -19.35
N LEU A 44 14.96 -11.18 -19.31
CA LEU A 44 15.68 -9.93 -19.22
C LEU A 44 15.46 -9.02 -20.44
N ARG A 45 15.27 -9.62 -21.61
CA ARG A 45 15.00 -8.87 -22.84
C ARG A 45 13.55 -8.38 -22.90
N MET A 46 12.61 -9.15 -22.36
CA MET A 46 11.20 -8.78 -22.26
C MET A 46 10.99 -7.66 -21.25
N THR A 47 11.66 -7.70 -20.08
CA THR A 47 11.60 -6.64 -19.07
C THR A 47 12.21 -5.33 -19.57
N ARG A 48 13.29 -5.40 -20.39
CA ARG A 48 13.96 -4.24 -20.98
C ARG A 48 13.10 -3.52 -22.02
N TRP A 49 12.33 -4.26 -22.81
CA TRP A 49 11.39 -3.68 -23.81
C TRP A 49 10.16 -3.06 -23.12
N LEU A 50 9.87 -3.48 -21.91
CA LEU A 50 8.77 -3.02 -21.07
C LEU A 50 9.10 -1.72 -20.26
N ARG A 51 10.32 -1.21 -20.30
CA ARG A 51 10.74 0.03 -19.62
C ARG A 51 10.13 1.26 -20.31
N MET A 52 8.96 1.70 -19.86
CA MET A 52 8.41 3.01 -20.16
C MET A 52 8.73 3.96 -18.99
N GLY A 53 9.68 4.87 -19.21
CA GLY A 53 9.95 5.98 -18.30
C GLY A 53 10.63 5.56 -16.99
N THR A 54 11.94 5.76 -16.89
CA THR A 54 12.68 5.60 -15.63
C THR A 54 12.28 6.70 -14.67
N ILE A 55 11.50 6.34 -13.64
CA ILE A 55 11.37 7.18 -12.46
C ILE A 55 12.77 7.24 -11.83
N ARG A 56 13.34 8.44 -11.72
CA ARG A 56 14.70 8.66 -11.19
C ARG A 56 14.82 8.49 -9.69
N GLU A 57 13.74 8.14 -9.01
CA GLU A 57 13.70 7.99 -7.57
C GLU A 57 14.45 6.73 -7.09
N PRO A 58 15.03 6.77 -5.88
CA PRO A 58 15.62 5.60 -5.23
C PRO A 58 14.65 4.42 -5.15
N ARG A 59 15.17 3.20 -5.18
CA ARG A 59 14.35 1.98 -5.21
C ARG A 59 13.36 1.85 -4.04
N GLY A 60 13.75 2.30 -2.84
CA GLY A 60 12.88 2.30 -1.67
C GLY A 60 11.70 3.24 -1.84
N VAL A 61 11.94 4.46 -2.33
CA VAL A 61 10.89 5.47 -2.64
C VAL A 61 9.92 4.92 -3.68
N ARG A 62 10.43 4.32 -4.75
CA ARG A 62 9.58 3.72 -5.80
C ARG A 62 8.69 2.60 -5.26
N LEU A 63 9.22 1.77 -4.37
CA LEU A 63 8.46 0.69 -3.73
C LEU A 63 7.36 1.25 -2.81
N ARG A 64 7.67 2.26 -2.00
CA ARG A 64 6.69 2.94 -1.15
C ARG A 64 5.55 3.54 -1.97
N MET A 65 5.88 4.33 -3.01
CA MET A 65 4.89 4.93 -3.91
C MET A 65 4.01 3.87 -4.62
N ALA A 66 4.60 2.74 -4.98
CA ALA A 66 3.84 1.62 -5.56
C ALA A 66 2.84 1.04 -4.56
N PHE A 67 3.23 0.82 -3.31
CA PHE A 67 2.33 0.33 -2.27
C PHE A 67 1.19 1.32 -1.97
N GLU A 68 1.49 2.61 -1.89
CA GLU A 68 0.48 3.67 -1.75
C GLU A 68 -0.53 3.65 -2.91
N SER A 69 -0.05 3.50 -4.16
CA SER A 69 -0.91 3.46 -5.35
C SER A 69 -1.79 2.21 -5.45
N LEU A 70 -1.33 1.09 -4.90
CA LEU A 70 -2.07 -0.18 -4.89
C LEU A 70 -3.16 -0.22 -3.82
N GLY A 71 -3.06 0.64 -2.81
CA GLY A 71 -4.10 0.85 -1.80
C GLY A 71 -3.83 0.18 -0.44
N PRO A 72 -4.81 0.24 0.48
CA PRO A 72 -4.62 -0.02 1.90
C PRO A 72 -4.00 -1.39 2.25
N ILE A 73 -4.32 -2.43 1.50
CA ILE A 73 -3.77 -3.78 1.72
C ILE A 73 -2.25 -3.78 1.52
N PHE A 74 -1.77 -3.11 0.47
CA PHE A 74 -0.34 -3.03 0.18
C PHE A 74 0.39 -2.07 1.13
N VAL A 75 -0.26 -0.99 1.54
CA VAL A 75 0.25 -0.11 2.60
C VAL A 75 0.44 -0.90 3.89
N LYS A 76 -0.57 -1.67 4.31
CA LYS A 76 -0.49 -2.54 5.50
C LYS A 76 0.63 -3.57 5.38
N PHE A 77 0.77 -4.18 4.21
CA PHE A 77 1.85 -5.11 3.94
C PHE A 77 3.23 -4.43 4.05
N GLY A 78 3.39 -3.23 3.49
CA GLY A 78 4.61 -2.43 3.61
C GLY A 78 4.93 -2.05 5.06
N GLN A 79 3.93 -1.71 5.85
CA GLN A 79 4.08 -1.45 7.28
C GLN A 79 4.63 -2.67 8.03
N VAL A 80 4.06 -3.86 7.78
CA VAL A 80 4.55 -5.11 8.36
C VAL A 80 5.98 -5.41 7.91
N LEU A 81 6.29 -5.24 6.62
CA LEU A 81 7.64 -5.46 6.11
C LEU A 81 8.67 -4.50 6.73
N SER A 82 8.30 -3.24 6.98
CA SER A 82 9.21 -2.24 7.58
C SER A 82 9.67 -2.60 8.99
N THR A 83 8.90 -3.41 9.73
CA THR A 83 9.29 -3.91 11.04
C THR A 83 10.33 -5.05 10.97
N ARG A 84 10.41 -5.73 9.83
CA ARG A 84 11.32 -6.85 9.58
C ARG A 84 12.57 -6.38 8.85
N ARG A 85 13.40 -5.61 9.57
CA ARG A 85 14.67 -5.07 9.05
C ARG A 85 15.70 -6.15 8.70
N ASP A 86 15.52 -7.36 9.19
CA ASP A 86 16.32 -8.55 8.88
C ASP A 86 16.11 -9.06 7.45
N LEU A 87 14.93 -8.80 6.86
CA LEU A 87 14.56 -9.27 5.53
C LEU A 87 14.83 -8.26 4.41
N LEU A 88 15.03 -7.00 4.75
CA LEU A 88 15.09 -5.91 3.77
C LEU A 88 16.41 -5.13 3.86
N PRO A 89 16.94 -4.69 2.69
CA PRO A 89 17.98 -3.68 2.68
C PRO A 89 17.55 -2.42 3.45
N PRO A 90 18.48 -1.77 4.17
CA PRO A 90 18.15 -0.61 5.04
C PRO A 90 17.46 0.54 4.31
N ASP A 91 17.82 0.81 3.08
CA ASP A 91 17.22 1.86 2.25
C ASP A 91 15.74 1.58 1.94
N ILE A 92 15.35 0.32 1.74
CA ILE A 92 13.97 -0.10 1.52
C ILE A 92 13.20 -0.08 2.85
N ALA A 93 13.79 -0.63 3.92
CA ALA A 93 13.14 -0.68 5.23
C ALA A 93 12.81 0.72 5.76
N ASN A 94 13.74 1.68 5.62
CA ASN A 94 13.54 3.07 6.05
C ASN A 94 12.43 3.75 5.26
N GLU A 95 12.34 3.57 3.95
CA GLU A 95 11.26 4.13 3.14
C GLU A 95 9.90 3.52 3.45
N LEU A 96 9.84 2.20 3.66
CA LEU A 96 8.59 1.55 4.04
C LEU A 96 8.13 1.92 5.46
N ALA A 97 9.04 2.29 6.36
CA ALA A 97 8.67 2.81 7.68
C ALA A 97 7.85 4.10 7.59
N LEU A 98 8.07 4.94 6.57
CA LEU A 98 7.27 6.14 6.33
C LEU A 98 5.79 5.86 6.01
N LEU A 99 5.44 4.62 5.67
CA LEU A 99 4.04 4.21 5.52
C LEU A 99 3.30 4.15 6.86
N GLN A 100 4.01 4.10 7.99
CA GLN A 100 3.41 4.04 9.33
C GLN A 100 2.84 5.40 9.76
N ASP A 101 3.45 6.50 9.29
CA ASP A 101 3.18 7.86 9.78
C ASP A 101 2.19 8.66 8.93
N ARG A 102 1.62 8.07 7.87
CA ARG A 102 0.84 8.80 6.86
C ARG A 102 -0.55 8.23 6.63
N VAL A 103 -1.32 8.03 7.69
CA VAL A 103 -2.77 7.94 7.54
C VAL A 103 -3.32 9.34 7.76
N PRO A 104 -3.72 10.07 6.69
CA PRO A 104 -4.36 11.37 6.89
C PRO A 104 -5.63 11.15 7.70
N PRO A 105 -5.88 11.99 8.72
CA PRO A 105 -7.13 11.92 9.46
C PRO A 105 -8.29 12.19 8.51
N PHE A 106 -9.38 11.46 8.67
CA PHE A 106 -10.60 11.78 7.95
C PHE A 106 -11.36 12.91 8.66
N PRO A 107 -12.24 13.65 7.96
CA PRO A 107 -12.93 14.79 8.52
C PRO A 107 -13.67 14.46 9.82
N ALA A 108 -13.50 15.30 10.84
CA ALA A 108 -14.11 15.09 12.17
C ALA A 108 -15.63 14.87 12.12
N ASP A 109 -16.33 15.55 11.20
CA ASP A 109 -17.79 15.39 11.03
C ASP A 109 -18.17 13.98 10.55
N GLN A 110 -17.31 13.32 9.76
CA GLN A 110 -17.52 11.92 9.36
C GLN A 110 -17.26 10.98 10.54
N ALA A 111 -16.25 11.28 11.38
CA ALA A 111 -15.98 10.52 12.60
C ALA A 111 -17.18 10.58 13.56
N VAL A 112 -17.69 11.78 13.81
CA VAL A 112 -18.87 12.01 14.65
C VAL A 112 -20.08 11.23 14.12
N ALA A 113 -20.39 11.35 12.84
CA ALA A 113 -21.53 10.66 12.24
C ALA A 113 -21.41 9.13 12.33
N GLU A 114 -20.21 8.58 12.23
CA GLU A 114 -19.96 7.13 12.36
C GLU A 114 -20.13 6.65 13.80
N ILE A 115 -19.63 7.45 14.77
CA ILE A 115 -19.77 7.16 16.21
C ILE A 115 -21.26 7.21 16.59
N GLU A 116 -22.00 8.26 16.22
CA GLU A 116 -23.43 8.41 16.53
C GLU A 116 -24.25 7.27 15.92
N ARG A 117 -23.90 6.84 14.68
CA ARG A 117 -24.54 5.70 14.05
C ARG A 117 -24.25 4.39 14.80
N GLY A 118 -23.01 4.19 15.25
CA GLY A 118 -22.62 2.99 15.97
C GLY A 118 -23.18 2.90 17.38
N LEU A 119 -23.38 4.04 18.03
CA LEU A 119 -23.95 4.12 19.38
C LEU A 119 -25.48 4.26 19.40
N GLU A 120 -26.10 4.54 18.24
CA GLU A 120 -27.54 4.84 18.09
C GLU A 120 -28.01 6.01 18.99
N MET A 121 -27.11 6.92 19.35
CA MET A 121 -27.37 8.09 20.17
C MET A 121 -26.47 9.26 19.78
N ARG A 122 -26.86 10.48 20.21
CA ARG A 122 -26.06 11.67 19.93
C ARG A 122 -24.78 11.70 20.78
N LEU A 123 -23.75 12.31 20.22
CA LEU A 123 -22.42 12.39 20.83
C LEU A 123 -22.47 13.03 22.22
N GLU A 124 -23.26 14.12 22.39
CA GLU A 124 -23.41 14.83 23.65
C GLU A 124 -24.11 14.03 24.74
N GLN A 125 -24.82 12.97 24.36
CA GLN A 125 -25.46 12.03 25.32
C GLN A 125 -24.51 10.90 25.73
N ALA A 126 -23.57 10.56 24.84
CA ALA A 126 -22.64 9.46 25.07
C ALA A 126 -21.37 9.90 25.83
N PHE A 127 -20.92 11.14 25.60
CA PHE A 127 -19.67 11.66 26.14
C PHE A 127 -19.86 13.00 26.83
N ALA A 128 -19.23 13.18 27.99
CA ALA A 128 -19.22 14.46 28.69
C ALA A 128 -18.38 15.52 27.94
N GLU A 129 -17.29 15.07 27.33
CA GLU A 129 -16.42 15.89 26.47
C GLU A 129 -15.97 15.05 25.28
N PHE A 130 -15.93 15.67 24.10
CA PHE A 130 -15.43 15.04 22.88
C PHE A 130 -14.58 16.02 22.08
N GLY A 131 -13.28 15.71 21.97
CA GLY A 131 -12.34 16.46 21.13
C GLY A 131 -12.53 16.13 19.65
N ARG A 132 -12.71 17.15 18.81
CA ARG A 132 -12.83 16.96 17.37
C ARG A 132 -11.51 16.78 16.65
N GLU A 133 -10.39 17.14 17.30
CA GLU A 133 -9.06 16.86 16.75
C GLU A 133 -8.61 15.45 17.14
N PRO A 134 -8.25 14.60 16.16
CA PRO A 134 -7.79 13.25 16.45
C PRO A 134 -6.43 13.30 17.15
N ILE A 135 -6.27 12.54 18.20
CA ILE A 135 -4.98 12.36 18.90
C ILE A 135 -4.01 11.58 18.02
N ALA A 136 -4.54 10.61 17.27
CA ALA A 136 -3.80 9.80 16.30
C ALA A 136 -4.76 9.30 15.23
N SER A 137 -4.22 8.94 14.08
CA SER A 137 -4.99 8.34 12.99
C SER A 137 -4.34 7.04 12.56
N ALA A 138 -5.12 5.97 12.51
CA ALA A 138 -4.66 4.64 12.12
C ALA A 138 -5.57 4.04 11.05
N SER A 139 -5.19 2.91 10.49
CA SER A 139 -5.92 2.28 9.39
C SER A 139 -7.33 1.79 9.77
N ILE A 140 -7.65 1.71 11.05
CA ILE A 140 -8.93 1.21 11.59
C ILE A 140 -9.49 2.09 12.73
N ALA A 141 -8.77 3.15 13.11
CA ALA A 141 -9.19 4.04 14.20
C ALA A 141 -8.62 5.44 14.00
N GLN A 142 -9.34 6.42 14.54
CA GLN A 142 -8.93 7.81 14.63
C GLN A 142 -9.22 8.34 16.03
#